data_04562e5a8e68f75dc7e734c6861b0188
#
_entry.id   04562e5a8e68f75dc7e734c6861b0188
#
_cell.length_a   1.000
_cell.length_b   1.000
_cell.length_c   1.000
_cell.angle_alpha   90.00
_cell.angle_beta   90.00
_cell.angle_gamma   90.00
#
_symmetry.space_group_name_H-M   'P 1'
#
loop_
_entity.id
_entity.type
_entity.pdbx_description
1 polymer ?
#
loop_
_entity_poly.entity_id
_entity_poly.type
_entity_poly.pdbx_seq_one_letter_code
_entity_poly.pdbx_strand_id
1 'polypeptide(L)'
;MQIGIVGGTGPAGAALETRLADVGYEIILGSRSKYRSMEVVDKIKQKWPDRQLTIVPGDNSAAAECEFVIIATPWDAASITARTVESHL
;
A
#
# COMPACT_ATOMS: atom_id res chain seq x y z
N MET A 1 -11.90 -5.05 -4.62
CA MET A 1 -10.68 -5.83 -4.45
C MET A 1 -9.74 -5.13 -3.49
N GLN A 2 -9.16 -5.87 -2.59
CA GLN A 2 -8.22 -5.35 -1.61
C GLN A 2 -6.79 -5.67 -2.04
N ILE A 3 -5.94 -4.65 -2.10
CA ILE A 3 -4.55 -4.79 -2.52
C ILE A 3 -3.64 -4.41 -1.35
N GLY A 4 -2.76 -5.33 -0.96
CA GLY A 4 -1.75 -5.06 0.05
C GLY A 4 -0.45 -4.61 -0.58
N ILE A 5 0.17 -3.59 -0.02
CA ILE A 5 1.46 -3.09 -0.50
C ILE A 5 2.48 -3.23 0.63
N VAL A 6 3.34 -4.22 0.50
CA VAL A 6 4.40 -4.50 1.47
C VAL A 6 5.56 -3.56 1.21
N GLY A 7 6.03 -2.90 2.27
CA GLY A 7 7.11 -1.92 2.15
C GLY A 7 6.67 -0.62 1.48
N GLY A 8 5.40 -0.25 1.63
CA GLY A 8 4.77 0.83 0.89
C GLY A 8 5.04 2.25 1.38
N THR A 9 5.95 2.45 2.32
CA THR A 9 6.19 3.79 2.88
C THR A 9 7.24 4.61 2.12
N GLY A 10 7.90 4.00 1.13
CA GLY A 10 8.83 4.73 0.28
C GLY A 10 8.11 5.55 -0.79
N PRO A 11 8.84 6.45 -1.50
CA PRO A 11 8.22 7.32 -2.51
C PRO A 11 7.51 6.57 -3.63
N ALA A 12 8.09 5.48 -4.13
CA ALA A 12 7.48 4.69 -5.21
C ALA A 12 6.21 3.99 -4.72
N GLY A 13 6.24 3.44 -3.51
CA GLY A 13 5.07 2.81 -2.92
C GLY A 13 3.94 3.80 -2.68
N ALA A 14 4.26 4.98 -2.15
CA ALA A 14 3.26 6.02 -1.89
C ALA A 14 2.57 6.48 -3.18
N ALA A 15 3.32 6.67 -4.25
CA ALA A 15 2.76 7.05 -5.54
C ALA A 15 1.82 5.97 -6.09
N LEU A 16 2.21 4.72 -6.00
CA LEU A 16 1.40 3.60 -6.47
C LEU A 16 0.11 3.45 -5.68
N GLU A 17 0.19 3.56 -4.35
CA GLU A 17 -0.97 3.47 -3.47
C GLU A 17 -2.01 4.52 -3.82
N THR A 18 -1.56 5.76 -4.01
CA THR A 18 -2.44 6.86 -4.36
C THR A 18 -3.15 6.59 -5.68
N ARG A 19 -2.44 6.12 -6.68
CA ARG A 19 -3.03 5.82 -8.00
C ARG A 19 -4.04 4.68 -7.94
N LEU A 20 -3.71 3.61 -7.25
CA LEU A 20 -4.61 2.46 -7.14
C LEU A 20 -5.86 2.79 -6.33
N ALA A 21 -5.71 3.55 -5.26
CA ALA A 21 -6.84 3.99 -4.45
C ALA A 21 -7.74 4.95 -5.24
N ASP A 22 -7.16 5.80 -6.06
CA ASP A 22 -7.90 6.74 -6.91
C ASP A 22 -8.75 6.01 -7.96
N VAL A 23 -8.27 4.86 -8.43
CA VAL A 23 -9.02 4.02 -9.36
C VAL A 23 -10.18 3.28 -8.66
N GLY A 24 -10.14 3.16 -7.34
CA GLY A 24 -11.23 2.57 -6.57
C GLY A 24 -10.86 1.31 -5.80
N TYR A 25 -9.61 0.89 -5.81
CA TYR A 25 -9.17 -0.24 -5.01
C TYR A 25 -9.02 0.12 -3.55
N GLU A 26 -9.27 -0.82 -2.68
CA GLU A 26 -8.99 -0.69 -1.26
C GLU A 26 -7.54 -1.12 -1.00
N ILE A 27 -6.76 -0.22 -0.43
CA ILE A 27 -5.32 -0.41 -0.26
C ILE A 27 -4.97 -0.62 1.21
N ILE A 28 -4.20 -1.67 1.49
CA ILE A 28 -3.57 -1.85 2.80
C ILE A 28 -2.10 -1.49 2.65
N LEU A 29 -1.72 -0.38 3.24
CA LEU A 29 -0.34 0.11 3.19
C LEU A 29 0.45 -0.56 4.31
N GLY A 30 1.41 -1.40 3.96
CA GLY A 30 2.22 -2.13 4.91
C GLY A 30 3.63 -1.58 5.06
N SER A 31 4.14 -1.65 6.27
CA SER A 31 5.53 -1.36 6.58
C SER A 31 5.95 -2.16 7.81
N ARG A 32 7.19 -2.01 8.24
CA ARG A 32 7.66 -2.65 9.47
C ARG A 32 7.01 -2.06 10.71
N SER A 33 6.49 -0.84 10.62
CA SER A 33 5.80 -0.17 11.71
C SER A 33 4.46 0.35 11.24
N LYS A 34 3.39 -0.03 11.94
CA LYS A 34 2.06 0.49 11.67
C LYS A 34 2.01 2.01 11.83
N TYR A 35 2.78 2.55 12.77
CA TYR A 35 2.82 4.01 12.99
C TYR A 35 3.38 4.74 11.78
N ARG A 36 4.40 4.18 11.14
CA ARG A 36 4.96 4.76 9.93
C ARG A 36 3.95 4.71 8.79
N SER A 37 3.21 3.63 8.68
CA SER A 37 2.12 3.53 7.69
C SER A 37 1.06 4.59 7.94
N MET A 38 0.70 4.84 9.19
CA MET A 38 -0.27 5.88 9.57
C MET A 38 0.20 7.26 9.15
N GLU A 39 1.48 7.58 9.35
CA GLU A 39 2.04 8.85 8.91
C GLU A 39 1.95 9.05 7.42
N VAL A 40 2.27 8.01 6.64
CA VAL A 40 2.24 8.08 5.19
C VAL A 40 0.81 8.23 4.69
N VAL A 41 -0.13 7.49 5.25
CA VAL A 41 -1.55 7.61 4.89
C VAL A 41 -2.06 9.01 5.16
N ASP A 42 -1.71 9.57 6.32
CA ASP A 42 -2.13 10.93 6.67
C ASP A 42 -1.58 11.96 5.68
N LYS A 43 -0.33 11.82 5.28
CA LYS A 43 0.28 12.72 4.29
C LYS A 43 -0.42 12.63 2.94
N ILE A 44 -0.76 11.43 2.50
CA ILE A 44 -1.47 11.23 1.24
C ILE A 44 -2.84 11.88 1.29
N LYS A 45 -3.58 11.70 2.38
CA LYS A 45 -4.90 12.29 2.53
C LYS A 45 -4.86 13.80 2.62
N GLN A 46 -3.84 14.36 3.25
CA GLN A 46 -3.65 15.80 3.31
C GLN A 46 -3.31 16.40 1.96
N LYS A 47 -2.54 15.68 1.15
CA LYS A 47 -2.17 16.12 -0.19
C LYS A 47 -3.35 16.10 -1.16
N TRP A 48 -4.28 15.17 -0.97
CA TRP A 48 -5.42 14.96 -1.86
C TRP A 48 -6.74 14.97 -1.08
N PRO A 49 -7.08 16.10 -0.42
CA PRO A 49 -8.24 16.13 0.48
C PRO A 49 -9.59 15.98 -0.25
N ASP A 50 -9.64 16.28 -1.54
CA ASP A 50 -10.88 16.20 -2.32
C ASP A 50 -11.12 14.82 -2.92
N ARG A 51 -10.20 13.87 -2.71
CA ARG A 51 -10.32 12.53 -3.26
C ARG A 51 -10.68 11.53 -2.17
N GLN A 52 -11.54 10.60 -2.54
CA GLN A 52 -11.89 9.50 -1.64
C GLN A 52 -10.92 8.35 -1.88
N LEU A 53 -9.86 8.35 -1.10
CA LEU A 53 -8.83 7.33 -1.19
C LEU A 53 -8.98 6.35 -0.03
N THR A 54 -9.30 5.11 -0.33
CA THR A 54 -9.41 4.06 0.68
C THR A 54 -8.06 3.41 0.90
N ILE A 55 -7.27 4.02 1.78
CA ILE A 55 -5.94 3.52 2.15
C ILE A 55 -5.93 3.29 3.65
N VAL A 56 -5.73 2.05 4.05
CA VAL A 56 -5.70 1.65 5.46
C VAL A 56 -4.26 1.41 5.87
N PRO A 57 -3.78 2.05 6.95
CA PRO A 57 -2.43 1.77 7.44
C PRO A 57 -2.39 0.44 8.17
N GLY A 58 -1.32 -0.31 7.95
CA GLY A 58 -1.11 -1.58 8.61
C GLY A 58 0.37 -1.92 8.69
N ASP A 59 0.68 -3.10 9.17
CA ASP A 59 2.02 -3.65 9.07
C ASP A 59 2.15 -4.52 7.82
N ASN A 60 3.37 -5.02 7.59
CA ASN A 60 3.61 -5.86 6.42
C ASN A 60 2.82 -7.16 6.45
N SER A 61 2.53 -7.70 7.62
CA SER A 61 1.74 -8.91 7.75
C SER A 61 0.30 -8.69 7.28
N ALA A 62 -0.29 -7.57 7.67
CA ALA A 62 -1.65 -7.23 7.25
C ALA A 62 -1.72 -7.05 5.72
N ALA A 63 -0.74 -6.37 5.14
CA ALA A 63 -0.67 -6.20 3.69
C ALA A 63 -0.51 -7.53 2.97
N ALA A 64 0.30 -8.43 3.51
CA ALA A 64 0.58 -9.73 2.89
C ALA A 64 -0.62 -10.68 2.91
N GLU A 65 -1.61 -10.42 3.74
CA GLU A 65 -2.83 -11.23 3.82
C GLU A 65 -3.85 -10.90 2.73
N CYS A 66 -3.64 -9.82 1.98
CA CYS A 66 -4.56 -9.43 0.92
C CYS A 66 -4.51 -10.40 -0.26
N GLU A 67 -5.59 -10.44 -1.02
CA GLU A 67 -5.68 -11.27 -2.24
C GLU A 67 -4.59 -10.96 -3.25
N PHE A 68 -4.33 -9.69 -3.45
CA PHE A 68 -3.30 -9.21 -4.36
C PHE A 68 -2.26 -8.43 -3.54
N VAL A 69 -1.00 -8.81 -3.69
CA VAL A 69 0.08 -8.20 -2.90
C VAL A 69 1.14 -7.65 -3.83
N ILE A 70 1.50 -6.39 -3.60
CA ILE A 70 2.60 -5.73 -4.30
C ILE A 70 3.73 -5.53 -3.30
N ILE A 71 4.92 -5.95 -3.66
CA ILE A 71 6.11 -5.75 -2.84
C ILE A 71 6.91 -4.60 -3.42
N ALA A 72 7.00 -3.50 -2.66
CA ALA A 72 7.76 -2.33 -3.04
C ALA A 72 9.05 -2.29 -2.24
N THR A 73 10.18 -2.40 -2.92
CA THR A 73 11.48 -2.38 -2.26
C THR A 73 12.09 -0.99 -2.34
N PRO A 74 12.60 -0.44 -1.22
CA PRO A 74 13.05 0.95 -1.19
C PRO A 74 14.35 1.23 -1.94
N TRP A 75 15.17 0.24 -2.16
CA TRP A 75 16.46 0.43 -2.83
C TRP A 75 16.44 0.21 -4.32
N ASP A 76 15.34 -0.25 -4.83
CA ASP A 76 15.18 -0.40 -6.27
C ASP A 76 13.77 0.06 -6.61
N ALA A 77 13.63 1.36 -6.78
CA ALA A 77 12.34 1.99 -7.03
C ALA A 77 11.69 1.51 -8.32
N ALA A 78 12.46 0.91 -9.23
CA ALA A 78 11.93 0.34 -10.46
C ALA A 78 11.45 -1.10 -10.25
N SER A 79 11.81 -1.73 -9.14
CA SER A 79 11.54 -3.13 -8.90
C SER A 79 10.29 -3.29 -8.04
N ILE A 80 9.15 -3.31 -8.67
CA ILE A 80 7.89 -3.58 -8.00
C ILE A 80 7.45 -4.99 -8.41
N THR A 81 7.36 -5.87 -7.42
CA THR A 81 6.92 -7.23 -7.66
C THR A 81 5.48 -7.38 -7.22
N ALA A 82 4.63 -7.78 -8.12
CA ALA A 82 3.23 -8.06 -7.83
C ALA A 82 2.98 -9.57 -7.87
N ARG A 83 2.19 -10.04 -6.92
CA ARG A 83 1.78 -11.43 -6.92
C ARG A 83 0.39 -11.57 -6.31
N THR A 84 -0.31 -12.60 -6.75
CA THR A 84 -1.59 -12.99 -6.17
C THR A 84 -1.31 -14.03 -5.09
N VAL A 85 -1.85 -13.80 -3.92
CA VAL A 85 -1.78 -14.78 -2.84
C VAL A 85 -3.03 -15.65 -2.94
N GLU A 86 -2.82 -16.93 -3.16
CA GLU A 86 -3.93 -17.86 -3.14
C GLU A 86 -4.15 -18.31 -1.71
N SER A 87 -5.25 -17.83 -1.13
CA SER A 87 -5.51 -18.00 0.29
C SER A 87 -5.69 -19.45 0.73
N HIS A 88 -5.93 -20.33 -0.20
CA HIS A 88 -6.12 -21.75 0.09
C HIS A 88 -4.83 -22.56 0.05
N LEU A 89 -3.74 -21.90 -0.21
CA LEU A 89 -2.44 -22.57 -0.20
C LEU A 89 -2.01 -22.94 1.20
#